data_c54f24925e907df1f5944c97060e038f
#
_entry.id   c54f24925e907df1f5944c97060e038f
#
_cell.length_a   1.000
_cell.length_b   1.000
_cell.length_c   1.000
_cell.angle_alpha   90.00
_cell.angle_beta   90.00
_cell.angle_gamma   90.00
#
_symmetry.space_group_name_H-M   'P 1'
#
loop_
_entity.id
_entity.type
_entity.pdbx_description
1 polymer ?
#
loop_
_entity_poly.entity_id
_entity_poly.type
_entity_poly.pdbx_seq_one_letter_code
_entity_poly.pdbx_strand_id
1 'polypeptide(L)'
;MKLLIQGKNITVTEAIHDYVEEKVEKAVKHFQSITTKVDVHLSVARNARIADKHKAEVTVYANGAVIRAQEGSENLYASIDLVSDKIARQLRKYKERLQDKQHIHLKTSEIVEDKPVEGDLIGDRAPELPSEVLRMKYFVMPPMTIDDALEQLQLVDHDFYMFRNKDTNEINVIYIRNHGGYGVIQPHQNGHNG
;
A
#
# COMPACT_ATOMS: atom_id res chain seq x y z
N MET A 1 8.52 -13.44 -11.78
CA MET A 1 8.29 -12.23 -10.96
C MET A 1 9.14 -11.10 -11.51
N LYS A 2 8.62 -9.89 -11.63
CA LYS A 2 9.39 -8.70 -12.05
C LYS A 2 9.78 -7.91 -10.81
N LEU A 3 11.08 -7.73 -10.53
CA LEU A 3 11.61 -6.90 -9.46
C LEU A 3 12.10 -5.58 -10.04
N LEU A 4 11.70 -4.45 -9.43
CA LEU A 4 12.16 -3.12 -9.79
C LEU A 4 12.71 -2.44 -8.53
N ILE A 5 13.96 -1.98 -8.59
CA ILE A 5 14.63 -1.32 -7.46
C ILE A 5 14.96 0.11 -7.86
N GLN A 6 14.55 1.07 -7.02
CA GLN A 6 14.77 2.50 -7.24
C GLN A 6 15.38 3.16 -6.00
N GLY A 7 16.33 4.07 -6.21
CA GLY A 7 16.97 4.85 -5.16
C GLY A 7 16.58 6.33 -5.22
N LYS A 8 16.21 6.91 -4.07
CA LYS A 8 16.00 8.36 -3.91
C LYS A 8 17.06 8.93 -2.96
N ASN A 9 17.86 9.86 -3.43
CA ASN A 9 19.02 10.42 -2.73
C ASN A 9 20.08 9.36 -2.35
N ILE A 10 20.13 8.26 -3.08
CA ILE A 10 21.12 7.20 -2.94
C ILE A 10 21.30 6.53 -4.30
N THR A 11 22.54 6.17 -4.61
CA THR A 11 22.84 5.34 -5.77
C THR A 11 22.69 3.88 -5.39
N VAL A 12 21.88 3.14 -6.14
CA VAL A 12 21.77 1.68 -5.97
C VAL A 12 22.98 1.05 -6.62
N THR A 13 23.94 0.62 -5.79
CA THR A 13 25.12 -0.12 -6.24
C THR A 13 24.76 -1.58 -6.48
N GLU A 14 25.62 -2.31 -7.20
CA GLU A 14 25.45 -3.75 -7.44
C GLU A 14 25.29 -4.53 -6.10
N ALA A 15 26.12 -4.23 -5.11
CA ALA A 15 26.02 -4.86 -3.79
C ALA A 15 24.68 -4.60 -3.07
N ILE A 16 24.11 -3.39 -3.22
CA ILE A 16 22.79 -3.07 -2.67
C ILE A 16 21.70 -3.80 -3.48
N HIS A 17 21.84 -3.84 -4.80
CA HIS A 17 20.91 -4.55 -5.67
C HIS A 17 20.82 -6.02 -5.30
N ASP A 18 21.96 -6.70 -5.23
CA ASP A 18 22.05 -8.14 -4.91
C ASP A 18 21.48 -8.44 -3.52
N TYR A 19 21.79 -7.57 -2.54
CA TYR A 19 21.26 -7.74 -1.20
C TYR A 19 19.73 -7.60 -1.14
N VAL A 20 19.17 -6.59 -1.82
CA VAL A 20 17.72 -6.41 -1.93
C VAL A 20 17.09 -7.62 -2.61
N GLU A 21 17.66 -8.07 -3.73
CA GLU A 21 17.16 -9.20 -4.48
C GLU A 21 17.10 -10.45 -3.61
N GLU A 22 18.21 -10.81 -2.92
CA GLU A 22 18.26 -11.96 -2.00
C GLU A 22 17.18 -11.88 -0.91
N LYS A 23 17.07 -10.74 -0.23
CA LYS A 23 16.14 -10.58 0.91
C LYS A 23 14.67 -10.57 0.47
N VAL A 24 14.37 -9.85 -0.61
CA VAL A 24 13.01 -9.74 -1.15
C VAL A 24 12.59 -11.06 -1.79
N GLU A 25 13.44 -11.71 -2.57
CA GLU A 25 13.12 -13.04 -3.14
C GLU A 25 12.81 -14.06 -2.04
N LYS A 26 13.61 -14.08 -0.98
CA LYS A 26 13.35 -14.93 0.19
C LYS A 26 11.99 -14.63 0.84
N ALA A 27 11.65 -13.35 0.98
CA ALA A 27 10.38 -12.92 1.58
C ALA A 27 9.16 -13.35 0.75
N VAL A 28 9.26 -13.30 -0.59
CA VAL A 28 8.15 -13.62 -1.52
C VAL A 28 8.18 -15.04 -2.07
N LYS A 29 9.19 -15.84 -1.76
CA LYS A 29 9.41 -17.20 -2.32
C LYS A 29 8.18 -18.11 -2.26
N HIS A 30 7.46 -18.08 -1.14
CA HIS A 30 6.26 -18.91 -0.93
C HIS A 30 4.97 -18.30 -1.51
N PHE A 31 5.08 -17.15 -2.16
CA PHE A 31 3.97 -16.36 -2.68
C PHE A 31 4.13 -16.06 -4.19
N GLN A 32 5.11 -16.66 -4.85
CA GLN A 32 5.40 -16.41 -6.28
C GLN A 32 4.21 -16.71 -7.19
N SER A 33 3.37 -17.68 -6.84
CA SER A 33 2.18 -18.04 -7.61
C SER A 33 1.11 -16.95 -7.64
N ILE A 34 1.11 -16.04 -6.66
CA ILE A 34 0.16 -14.94 -6.54
C ILE A 34 0.82 -13.59 -6.79
N THR A 35 2.14 -13.50 -6.81
CA THR A 35 2.91 -12.24 -6.97
C THR A 35 3.24 -12.01 -8.43
N THR A 36 2.81 -10.88 -8.99
CA THR A 36 3.10 -10.48 -10.37
C THR A 36 4.34 -9.59 -10.46
N LYS A 37 4.46 -8.63 -9.56
CA LYS A 37 5.51 -7.61 -9.56
C LYS A 37 5.89 -7.22 -8.14
N VAL A 38 7.15 -6.82 -7.94
CA VAL A 38 7.65 -6.23 -6.69
C VAL A 38 8.43 -4.95 -7.01
N ASP A 39 8.04 -3.86 -6.38
CA ASP A 39 8.73 -2.58 -6.45
C ASP A 39 9.40 -2.30 -5.10
N VAL A 40 10.69 -1.95 -5.14
CA VAL A 40 11.49 -1.58 -3.96
C VAL A 40 11.99 -0.15 -4.12
N HIS A 41 11.66 0.70 -3.15
CA HIS A 41 12.13 2.07 -3.09
C HIS A 41 13.04 2.27 -1.89
N LEU A 42 14.30 2.59 -2.17
CA LEU A 42 15.31 2.93 -1.16
C LEU A 42 15.46 4.44 -1.08
N SER A 43 15.47 5.01 0.10
CA SER A 43 15.64 6.45 0.25
C SER A 43 16.50 6.81 1.45
N VAL A 44 17.24 7.93 1.31
CA VAL A 44 18.03 8.49 2.40
C VAL A 44 17.55 9.91 2.65
N ALA A 45 17.20 10.22 3.91
CA ALA A 45 16.81 11.56 4.31
C ALA A 45 18.01 12.51 4.22
N ARG A 46 17.81 13.71 3.67
CA ARG A 46 18.86 14.73 3.57
C ARG A 46 19.24 15.33 4.92
N ASN A 47 18.33 15.28 5.90
CA ASN A 47 18.56 15.85 7.21
C ASN A 47 19.28 14.83 8.11
N ALA A 48 20.52 15.16 8.50
CA ALA A 48 21.35 14.30 9.35
C ALA A 48 20.80 14.10 10.79
N ARG A 49 19.84 14.93 11.22
CA ARG A 49 19.25 14.84 12.58
C ARG A 49 18.14 13.78 12.69
N ILE A 50 17.74 13.17 11.57
CA ILE A 50 16.75 12.10 11.57
C ILE A 50 17.45 10.79 11.91
N ALA A 51 17.04 10.13 13.00
CA ALA A 51 17.62 8.86 13.45
C ALA A 51 17.45 7.78 12.36
N ASP A 52 16.22 7.59 11.87
CA ASP A 52 15.88 6.61 10.84
C ASP A 52 16.00 7.21 9.43
N LYS A 53 17.22 7.66 9.09
CA LYS A 53 17.48 8.35 7.82
C LYS A 53 17.43 7.47 6.59
N HIS A 54 17.67 6.16 6.73
CA HIS A 54 17.58 5.18 5.66
C HIS A 54 16.21 4.51 5.69
N LYS A 55 15.46 4.62 4.61
CA LYS A 55 14.14 4.01 4.48
C LYS A 55 14.12 3.04 3.32
N ALA A 56 13.55 1.87 3.56
CA ALA A 56 13.24 0.89 2.55
C ALA A 56 11.72 0.68 2.51
N GLU A 57 11.16 0.73 1.32
CA GLU A 57 9.75 0.47 1.04
C GLU A 57 9.65 -0.65 0.02
N VAL A 58 8.83 -1.64 0.29
CA VAL A 58 8.55 -2.76 -0.61
C VAL A 58 7.06 -2.78 -0.92
N THR A 59 6.72 -2.79 -2.19
CA THR A 59 5.35 -2.94 -2.68
C THR A 59 5.24 -4.22 -3.50
N VAL A 60 4.42 -5.14 -3.07
CA VAL A 60 4.14 -6.41 -3.75
C VAL A 60 2.76 -6.33 -4.39
N TYR A 61 2.71 -6.54 -5.69
CA TYR A 61 1.47 -6.67 -6.45
C TYR A 61 1.11 -8.15 -6.51
N ALA A 62 0.09 -8.52 -5.76
CA ALA A 62 -0.48 -9.86 -5.76
C ALA A 62 -1.83 -9.87 -6.49
N ASN A 63 -2.32 -11.06 -6.90
CA ASN A 63 -3.60 -11.18 -7.57
C ASN A 63 -4.70 -10.53 -6.71
N GLY A 64 -5.10 -9.32 -7.09
CA GLY A 64 -6.18 -8.58 -6.50
C GLY A 64 -5.88 -7.77 -5.25
N ALA A 65 -4.63 -7.64 -4.85
CA ALA A 65 -4.25 -6.78 -3.74
C ALA A 65 -2.88 -6.15 -3.97
N VAL A 66 -2.69 -4.99 -3.37
CA VAL A 66 -1.39 -4.32 -3.23
C VAL A 66 -0.98 -4.42 -1.78
N ILE A 67 0.17 -5.07 -1.53
CA ILE A 67 0.71 -5.27 -0.19
C ILE A 67 1.97 -4.42 -0.09
N ARG A 68 1.99 -3.51 0.86
CA ARG A 68 3.06 -2.55 1.03
C ARG A 68 3.59 -2.57 2.45
N ALA A 69 4.90 -2.46 2.59
CA ALA A 69 5.57 -2.25 3.87
C ALA A 69 6.65 -1.18 3.72
N GLN A 70 6.85 -0.39 4.77
CA GLN A 70 7.93 0.57 4.86
C GLN A 70 8.58 0.46 6.24
N GLU A 71 9.91 0.50 6.26
CA GLU A 71 10.69 0.54 7.51
C GLU A 71 11.85 1.52 7.37
N GLY A 72 12.24 2.12 8.48
CA GLY A 72 13.37 3.01 8.58
C GLY A 72 14.39 2.52 9.59
N SER A 73 15.67 2.90 9.39
CA SER A 73 16.77 2.59 10.30
C SER A 73 17.93 3.54 10.10
N GLU A 74 18.88 3.53 11.02
CA GLU A 74 20.17 4.23 10.86
C GLU A 74 21.03 3.63 9.74
N ASN A 75 20.80 2.37 9.35
CA ASN A 75 21.53 1.63 8.34
C ASN A 75 20.60 1.11 7.25
N LEU A 76 20.99 1.30 5.98
CA LEU A 76 20.20 0.87 4.85
C LEU A 76 19.95 -0.65 4.82
N TYR A 77 20.95 -1.46 5.08
CA TYR A 77 20.83 -2.92 5.11
C TYR A 77 19.86 -3.39 6.19
N ALA A 78 19.91 -2.74 7.37
CA ALA A 78 18.95 -3.00 8.44
C ALA A 78 17.52 -2.62 8.02
N SER A 79 17.32 -1.50 7.30
CA SER A 79 16.00 -1.12 6.77
C SER A 79 15.47 -2.16 5.78
N ILE A 80 16.35 -2.72 4.93
CA ILE A 80 16.01 -3.77 3.96
C ILE A 80 15.60 -5.06 4.68
N ASP A 81 16.31 -5.46 5.73
CA ASP A 81 15.96 -6.63 6.53
C ASP A 81 14.61 -6.46 7.21
N LEU A 82 14.40 -5.33 7.89
CA LEU A 82 13.15 -5.05 8.61
C LEU A 82 11.94 -5.02 7.66
N VAL A 83 12.06 -4.37 6.51
CA VAL A 83 10.96 -4.29 5.54
C VAL A 83 10.67 -5.65 4.90
N SER A 84 11.71 -6.47 4.66
CA SER A 84 11.57 -7.83 4.10
C SER A 84 10.84 -8.75 5.07
N ASP A 85 11.13 -8.67 6.36
CA ASP A 85 10.43 -9.42 7.40
C ASP A 85 8.96 -8.96 7.56
N LYS A 86 8.72 -7.65 7.45
CA LYS A 86 7.38 -7.08 7.53
C LYS A 86 6.52 -7.51 6.35
N ILE A 87 7.05 -7.43 5.12
CA ILE A 87 6.32 -7.83 3.91
C ILE A 87 6.02 -9.33 3.92
N ALA A 88 6.96 -10.17 4.39
CA ALA A 88 6.73 -11.61 4.51
C ALA A 88 5.58 -11.94 5.49
N ARG A 89 5.47 -11.20 6.61
CA ARG A 89 4.36 -11.35 7.57
C ARG A 89 3.02 -10.92 6.97
N GLN A 90 2.99 -9.81 6.23
CA GLN A 90 1.78 -9.32 5.57
C GLN A 90 1.32 -10.28 4.46
N LEU A 91 2.23 -10.81 3.64
CA LEU A 91 1.94 -11.81 2.62
C LEU A 91 1.36 -13.09 3.21
N ARG A 92 1.86 -13.54 4.37
CA ARG A 92 1.33 -14.70 5.07
C ARG A 92 -0.11 -14.47 5.51
N LYS A 93 -0.40 -13.35 6.17
CA LYS A 93 -1.76 -12.97 6.57
C LYS A 93 -2.70 -12.89 5.37
N TYR A 94 -2.24 -12.31 4.27
CA TYR A 94 -3.02 -12.22 3.04
C TYR A 94 -3.37 -13.60 2.47
N LYS A 95 -2.39 -14.51 2.42
CA LYS A 95 -2.61 -15.88 1.94
C LYS A 95 -3.58 -16.67 2.83
N GLU A 96 -3.46 -16.57 4.15
CA GLU A 96 -4.37 -17.18 5.12
C GLU A 96 -5.82 -16.70 4.88
N ARG A 97 -6.03 -15.40 4.72
CA ARG A 97 -7.34 -14.82 4.42
C ARG A 97 -7.92 -15.26 3.08
N LEU A 98 -7.08 -15.39 2.04
CA LEU A 98 -7.54 -15.93 0.76
C LEU A 98 -8.03 -17.37 0.89
N GLN A 99 -7.36 -18.19 1.70
CA GLN A 99 -7.78 -19.56 1.98
C GLN A 99 -9.11 -19.59 2.75
N ASP A 100 -9.27 -18.75 3.76
CA ASP A 100 -10.51 -18.63 4.53
C ASP A 100 -11.68 -18.15 3.66
N LYS A 101 -11.47 -17.16 2.79
CA LYS A 101 -12.51 -16.68 1.85
C LYS A 101 -12.91 -17.72 0.80
N GLN A 102 -11.98 -18.59 0.36
CA GLN A 102 -12.30 -19.69 -0.56
C GLN A 102 -13.20 -20.75 0.09
N HIS A 103 -13.16 -20.91 1.40
CA HIS A 103 -14.06 -21.79 2.14
C HIS A 103 -15.47 -21.19 2.33
N ILE A 104 -15.63 -19.88 2.19
CA ILE A 104 -16.89 -19.20 2.48
C ILE A 104 -17.72 -18.82 1.25
N HIS A 105 -17.16 -18.49 0.10
CA HIS A 105 -17.93 -18.29 -1.14
C HIS A 105 -17.08 -18.25 -2.43
N LEU A 106 -17.40 -19.13 -3.36
CA LEU A 106 -17.24 -18.96 -4.80
C LEU A 106 -18.19 -17.84 -5.28
N LYS A 107 -17.70 -16.61 -5.37
CA LYS A 107 -18.24 -15.62 -6.32
C LYS A 107 -17.15 -14.62 -6.70
N THR A 108 -16.76 -14.73 -7.94
CA THR A 108 -15.93 -13.86 -8.74
C THR A 108 -16.37 -12.40 -8.61
N SER A 109 -15.56 -11.56 -8.02
CA SER A 109 -15.56 -10.14 -8.34
C SER A 109 -14.28 -9.86 -9.10
N GLU A 110 -14.42 -9.37 -10.32
CA GLU A 110 -13.35 -8.88 -11.15
C GLU A 110 -12.59 -7.82 -10.37
N ILE A 111 -11.36 -8.13 -10.05
CA ILE A 111 -10.46 -7.22 -9.37
C ILE A 111 -9.82 -6.39 -10.47
N VAL A 112 -10.25 -5.16 -10.55
CA VAL A 112 -9.61 -4.15 -11.39
C VAL A 112 -8.20 -3.93 -10.85
N GLU A 113 -7.19 -4.26 -11.66
CA GLU A 113 -5.81 -3.85 -11.37
C GLU A 113 -5.79 -2.36 -11.07
N ASP A 114 -5.27 -1.98 -9.90
CA ASP A 114 -4.96 -0.61 -9.52
C ASP A 114 -3.84 -0.08 -10.44
N LYS A 115 -4.17 0.16 -11.69
CA LYS A 115 -3.33 1.00 -12.54
C LYS A 115 -3.54 2.42 -12.04
N PRO A 116 -2.49 3.13 -11.64
CA PRO A 116 -2.58 4.57 -11.49
C PRO A 116 -3.13 5.09 -12.81
N VAL A 117 -4.27 5.72 -12.79
CA VAL A 117 -4.78 6.40 -13.96
C VAL A 117 -3.80 7.56 -14.18
N GLU A 118 -2.81 7.32 -15.03
CA GLU A 118 -1.95 8.37 -15.53
C GLU A 118 -2.84 9.28 -16.38
N GLY A 119 -3.00 10.48 -15.89
CA GLY A 119 -3.43 11.69 -16.53
C GLY A 119 -4.48 11.57 -17.62
N ASP A 120 -5.33 12.53 -17.64
CA ASP A 120 -6.25 12.94 -18.68
C ASP A 120 -7.75 12.58 -18.53
N LEU A 121 -8.21 12.40 -17.28
CA LEU A 121 -9.66 12.39 -17.03
C LEU A 121 -10.25 13.78 -16.75
N ILE A 122 -9.41 14.80 -16.64
CA ILE A 122 -9.81 16.20 -16.49
C ILE A 122 -9.00 16.99 -17.51
N GLY A 123 -9.58 17.20 -18.68
CA GLY A 123 -8.94 18.04 -19.70
C GLY A 123 -8.39 19.33 -19.09
N ASP A 124 -7.41 19.96 -19.67
CA ASP A 124 -6.63 21.21 -19.44
C ASP A 124 -6.88 22.08 -18.18
N ARG A 125 -7.66 21.61 -17.19
CA ARG A 125 -7.92 22.25 -15.91
C ARG A 125 -7.27 21.47 -14.78
N ALA A 126 -5.92 21.45 -14.75
CA ALA A 126 -5.24 21.08 -13.50
C ALA A 126 -5.63 22.13 -12.44
N PRO A 127 -6.28 21.74 -11.32
CA PRO A 127 -6.56 22.70 -10.26
C PRO A 127 -5.26 23.26 -9.72
N GLU A 128 -5.16 24.57 -9.57
CA GLU A 128 -4.04 25.21 -8.88
C GLU A 128 -4.04 24.72 -7.42
N LEU A 129 -3.08 23.90 -7.08
CA LEU A 129 -2.92 23.38 -5.71
C LEU A 129 -2.10 24.36 -4.87
N PRO A 130 -2.43 24.53 -3.58
CA PRO A 130 -1.54 25.23 -2.66
C PRO A 130 -0.13 24.65 -2.69
N SER A 131 0.88 25.48 -2.49
CA SER A 131 2.30 25.10 -2.57
C SER A 131 2.72 23.96 -1.63
N GLU A 132 1.97 23.78 -0.54
CA GLU A 132 2.17 22.70 0.42
C GLU A 132 1.61 21.34 -0.07
N VAL A 133 0.72 21.34 -1.07
CA VAL A 133 0.15 20.12 -1.65
C VAL A 133 1.08 19.60 -2.74
N LEU A 134 1.99 18.72 -2.37
CA LEU A 134 3.05 18.24 -3.24
C LEU A 134 2.61 17.16 -4.24
N ARG A 135 1.45 16.54 -4.04
CA ARG A 135 1.01 15.41 -4.88
C ARG A 135 -0.51 15.24 -4.86
N MET A 136 -1.08 15.05 -6.03
CA MET A 136 -2.45 14.58 -6.24
C MET A 136 -2.42 13.15 -6.79
N LYS A 137 -3.34 12.31 -6.36
CA LYS A 137 -3.50 10.94 -6.86
C LYS A 137 -4.95 10.70 -7.23
N TYR A 138 -5.16 9.97 -8.31
CA TYR A 138 -6.46 9.52 -8.76
C TYR A 138 -6.45 7.99 -8.78
N PHE A 139 -7.50 7.36 -8.26
CA PHE A 139 -7.67 5.92 -8.32
C PHE A 139 -9.14 5.54 -8.39
N VAL A 140 -9.40 4.42 -9.03
CA VAL A 140 -10.73 3.85 -9.11
C VAL A 140 -11.09 3.25 -7.74
N MET A 141 -12.28 3.57 -7.21
CA MET A 141 -12.78 3.04 -5.95
C MET A 141 -13.98 2.11 -6.20
N PRO A 142 -13.75 0.82 -6.41
CA PRO A 142 -14.86 -0.14 -6.46
C PRO A 142 -15.56 -0.16 -5.10
N PRO A 143 -16.91 -0.29 -5.06
CA PRO A 143 -17.64 -0.40 -3.81
C PRO A 143 -17.18 -1.63 -3.00
N MET A 144 -16.90 -1.43 -1.70
CA MET A 144 -16.47 -2.48 -0.78
C MET A 144 -17.11 -2.32 0.59
N THR A 145 -17.09 -3.37 1.40
CA THR A 145 -17.57 -3.34 2.79
C THR A 145 -16.55 -2.66 3.71
N ILE A 146 -16.97 -2.30 4.92
CA ILE A 146 -16.06 -1.77 5.95
C ILE A 146 -15.00 -2.81 6.31
N ASP A 147 -15.35 -4.10 6.35
CA ASP A 147 -14.41 -5.18 6.64
C ASP A 147 -13.34 -5.33 5.55
N ASP A 148 -13.75 -5.24 4.26
CA ASP A 148 -12.81 -5.24 3.15
C ASP A 148 -11.88 -4.02 3.20
N ALA A 149 -12.41 -2.84 3.52
CA ALA A 149 -11.63 -1.62 3.65
C ALA A 149 -10.61 -1.70 4.82
N LEU A 150 -11.00 -2.34 5.94
CA LEU A 150 -10.10 -2.61 7.05
C LEU A 150 -8.96 -3.55 6.63
N GLU A 151 -9.26 -4.58 5.85
CA GLU A 151 -8.24 -5.47 5.29
C GLU A 151 -7.27 -4.71 4.40
N GLN A 152 -7.79 -3.85 3.50
CA GLN A 152 -6.94 -3.04 2.62
C GLN A 152 -6.04 -2.09 3.42
N LEU A 153 -6.58 -1.41 4.43
CA LEU A 153 -5.78 -0.55 5.30
C LEU A 153 -4.59 -1.31 5.92
N GLN A 154 -4.83 -2.53 6.40
CA GLN A 154 -3.77 -3.35 7.00
C GLN A 154 -2.72 -3.85 5.99
N LEU A 155 -3.08 -3.98 4.71
CA LEU A 155 -2.18 -4.43 3.65
C LEU A 155 -1.30 -3.31 3.09
N VAL A 156 -1.81 -2.07 3.03
CA VAL A 156 -1.10 -0.94 2.42
C VAL A 156 -0.17 -0.20 3.38
N ASP A 157 -0.14 -0.56 4.67
CA ASP A 157 0.71 0.06 5.70
C ASP A 157 0.55 1.59 5.77
N HIS A 158 -0.70 2.06 5.73
CA HIS A 158 -1.07 3.46 5.87
C HIS A 158 -1.84 3.68 7.17
N ASP A 159 -1.93 4.93 7.61
CA ASP A 159 -2.70 5.31 8.81
C ASP A 159 -4.19 5.42 8.52
N PHE A 160 -4.58 5.52 7.26
CA PHE A 160 -5.97 5.59 6.81
C PHE A 160 -6.15 4.98 5.42
N TYR A 161 -7.40 4.61 5.11
CA TYR A 161 -7.80 4.12 3.79
C TYR A 161 -9.15 4.73 3.41
N MET A 162 -9.24 5.33 2.24
CA MET A 162 -10.46 5.92 1.69
C MET A 162 -11.11 4.93 0.73
N PHE A 163 -12.41 4.70 0.87
CA PHE A 163 -13.14 3.71 0.08
C PHE A 163 -14.57 4.16 -0.20
N ARG A 164 -15.18 3.58 -1.22
CA ARG A 164 -16.62 3.70 -1.47
C ARG A 164 -17.34 2.59 -0.70
N ASN A 165 -18.19 2.96 0.24
CA ASN A 165 -18.97 2.01 1.02
C ASN A 165 -20.05 1.36 0.13
N LYS A 166 -20.10 0.02 0.11
CA LYS A 166 -21.05 -0.74 -0.70
C LYS A 166 -22.50 -0.53 -0.26
N ASP A 167 -22.75 -0.31 1.03
CA ASP A 167 -24.08 -0.20 1.59
C ASP A 167 -24.70 1.19 1.37
N THR A 168 -23.87 2.25 1.49
CA THR A 168 -24.32 3.65 1.36
C THR A 168 -23.98 4.27 0.01
N ASN A 169 -23.06 3.66 -0.75
CA ASN A 169 -22.47 4.20 -1.98
C ASN A 169 -21.72 5.54 -1.79
N GLU A 170 -21.41 5.90 -0.56
CA GLU A 170 -20.71 7.12 -0.19
C GLU A 170 -19.23 6.87 0.05
N ILE A 171 -18.42 7.93 -0.04
CA ILE A 171 -17.00 7.86 0.28
C ILE A 171 -16.81 7.90 1.78
N ASN A 172 -16.19 6.85 2.32
CA ASN A 172 -15.87 6.72 3.73
C ASN A 172 -14.35 6.65 3.91
N VAL A 173 -13.88 6.92 5.13
CA VAL A 173 -12.47 6.77 5.51
C VAL A 173 -12.37 5.88 6.73
N ILE A 174 -11.62 4.79 6.65
CA ILE A 174 -11.22 4.00 7.81
C ILE A 174 -9.79 4.39 8.23
N TYR A 175 -9.52 4.50 9.52
CA TYR A 175 -8.25 4.98 10.04
C TYR A 175 -7.84 4.30 11.34
N ILE A 176 -6.54 4.30 11.62
CA ILE A 176 -5.96 3.80 12.87
C ILE A 176 -6.14 4.86 13.97
N ARG A 177 -6.68 4.47 15.12
CA ARG A 177 -6.85 5.37 16.26
C ARG A 177 -5.59 5.40 17.13
N ASN A 178 -5.22 6.57 17.65
CA ASN A 178 -4.06 6.75 18.53
C ASN A 178 -4.14 5.92 19.84
N HIS A 179 -5.36 5.60 20.29
CA HIS A 179 -5.59 4.81 21.52
C HIS A 179 -5.91 3.35 21.23
N GLY A 180 -5.58 2.87 20.04
CA GLY A 180 -5.82 1.50 19.57
C GLY A 180 -7.18 1.31 18.88
N GLY A 181 -7.26 0.25 18.09
CA GLY A 181 -8.41 -0.03 17.23
C GLY A 181 -8.51 0.86 16.00
N TYR A 182 -9.65 0.80 15.33
CA TYR A 182 -9.92 1.54 14.09
C TYR A 182 -11.14 2.43 14.25
N GLY A 183 -11.22 3.49 13.46
CA GLY A 183 -12.39 4.37 13.35
C GLY A 183 -12.83 4.47 11.90
N VAL A 184 -14.12 4.72 11.68
CA VAL A 184 -14.69 5.01 10.36
C VAL A 184 -15.29 6.41 10.38
N ILE A 185 -14.92 7.22 9.38
CA ILE A 185 -15.52 8.53 9.12
C ILE A 185 -16.46 8.35 7.93
N GLN A 186 -17.72 8.74 8.13
CA GLN A 186 -18.76 8.71 7.11
C GLN A 186 -19.34 10.11 6.92
N PRO A 187 -19.71 10.52 5.70
CA PRO A 187 -20.45 11.75 5.52
C PRO A 187 -21.79 11.66 6.25
N HIS A 188 -22.15 12.69 6.97
CA HIS A 188 -23.49 12.80 7.57
C HIS A 188 -24.39 13.51 6.58
N GLN A 189 -25.38 12.83 6.05
CA GLN A 189 -26.44 13.47 5.32
C GLN A 189 -27.30 14.24 6.34
N ASN A 190 -27.22 15.56 6.32
CA ASN A 190 -28.22 16.36 7.01
C ASN A 190 -29.57 16.02 6.40
N GLY A 191 -30.34 15.17 7.06
CA GLY A 191 -31.70 14.87 6.66
C GLY A 191 -32.46 16.19 6.55
N HIS A 192 -32.92 16.51 5.36
CA HIS A 192 -34.05 17.40 5.21
C HIS A 192 -35.21 16.69 5.91
N ASN A 193 -35.44 17.04 7.18
CA ASN A 193 -36.73 16.82 7.78
C ASN A 193 -37.67 17.80 7.10
N GLY A 194 -38.36 17.34 6.04
CA GLY A 194 -39.56 17.93 5.50
C GLY A 194 -40.77 17.43 6.26
#